data_30e6890328fce2b57dbb4409ece38c26
#
_entry.id   30e6890328fce2b57dbb4409ece38c26
#
_cell.length_a   1.000
_cell.length_b   1.000
_cell.length_c   1.000
_cell.angle_alpha   90.00
_cell.angle_beta   90.00
_cell.angle_gamma   90.00
#
_symmetry.space_group_name_H-M   'P 1'
#
loop_
_entity.id
_entity.type
_entity.pdbx_description
1 polymer ?
#
loop_
_entity_poly.entity_id
_entity_poly.type
_entity_poly.pdbx_seq_one_letter_code
_entity_poly.pdbx_strand_id
1 'polypeptide(L)'
;SLPALLDIPIVKSGTEESLTPVGTGPYYFTTDEAGACLASHSGWWRGESRPAERIALSAARDREAILYQFSSHEVQLITADLIGTEPITATGNISYEDADTTVLQFLGFNTARAPFQDSAARRALGLGINRETLVSAVLSGHARAAQFPVSPVSPLYPAELESLYSYDDFAAAMEAAGLNTGRTRTVTLLVNQENTFKVSAAEHIAQALSDFDLQI
;
A
#
# COMPACT_ATOMS: atom_id res chain seq x y z
N SER A 1 13.48 -15.91 10.43
CA SER A 1 14.72 -15.95 11.24
C SER A 1 14.67 -14.88 12.34
N LEU A 2 15.35 -15.12 13.46
CA LEU A 2 15.42 -14.18 14.59
C LEU A 2 15.86 -12.76 14.14
N PRO A 3 16.85 -12.57 13.25
CA PRO A 3 17.23 -11.24 12.76
C PRO A 3 16.08 -10.42 12.17
N ALA A 4 15.12 -11.05 11.52
CA ALA A 4 13.97 -10.34 10.94
C ALA A 4 12.96 -9.84 12.00
N LEU A 5 13.08 -10.29 13.24
CA LEU A 5 12.27 -9.85 14.38
C LEU A 5 12.96 -8.75 15.20
N LEU A 6 14.20 -8.39 14.87
CA LEU A 6 15.00 -7.38 15.56
C LEU A 6 14.88 -5.98 14.94
N ASP A 7 13.83 -5.74 14.15
CA ASP A 7 13.47 -4.42 13.65
C ASP A 7 12.79 -3.59 14.76
N ILE A 8 13.55 -3.39 15.83
CA ILE A 8 13.13 -2.64 17.02
C ILE A 8 13.96 -1.36 17.08
N PRO A 9 13.35 -0.18 17.24
CA PRO A 9 14.08 1.06 17.40
C PRO A 9 15.04 0.99 18.59
N ILE A 10 16.31 1.30 18.34
CA ILE A 10 17.33 1.41 19.39
C ILE A 10 17.40 2.85 19.84
N VAL A 11 17.09 3.10 21.10
CA VAL A 11 17.13 4.42 21.71
C VAL A 11 18.09 4.43 22.90
N LYS A 12 18.60 5.61 23.23
CA LYS A 12 19.48 5.81 24.39
C LYS A 12 18.71 5.55 25.68
N SER A 13 19.27 4.75 26.56
CA SER A 13 18.68 4.46 27.87
C SER A 13 18.39 5.74 28.66
N GLY A 14 17.18 5.79 29.24
CA GLY A 14 16.65 6.95 29.95
C GLY A 14 15.95 7.99 29.05
N THR A 15 15.81 7.71 27.74
CA THR A 15 15.05 8.59 26.81
C THR A 15 13.85 7.88 26.19
N GLU A 16 13.53 6.69 26.61
CA GLU A 16 12.52 5.79 26.02
C GLU A 16 11.11 6.40 26.06
N GLU A 17 10.80 7.11 27.13
CA GLU A 17 9.47 7.74 27.33
C GLU A 17 9.40 9.17 26.79
N SER A 18 10.50 9.67 26.21
CA SER A 18 10.48 10.99 25.57
C SER A 18 9.65 10.97 24.30
N LEU A 19 8.97 12.05 23.99
CA LEU A 19 8.34 12.26 22.68
C LEU A 19 9.36 12.27 21.52
N THR A 20 10.61 12.55 21.84
CA THR A 20 11.75 12.60 20.91
C THR A 20 12.93 11.83 21.49
N PRO A 21 12.86 10.50 21.55
CA PRO A 21 13.93 9.68 22.09
C PRO A 21 15.21 9.83 21.28
N VAL A 22 16.35 9.72 21.93
CA VAL A 22 17.65 9.77 21.25
C VAL A 22 17.93 8.44 20.56
N GLY A 23 17.83 8.43 19.24
CA GLY A 23 18.05 7.25 18.39
C GLY A 23 19.46 7.19 17.81
N THR A 24 19.67 6.19 16.94
CA THR A 24 20.93 5.94 16.21
C THR A 24 20.91 6.44 14.77
N GLY A 25 19.90 7.23 14.40
CA GLY A 25 19.70 7.73 13.04
C GLY A 25 20.63 8.86 12.63
N PRO A 26 20.65 9.22 11.33
CA PRO A 26 21.48 10.30 10.80
C PRO A 26 20.99 11.70 11.17
N TYR A 27 19.77 11.81 11.68
CA TYR A 27 19.14 13.06 12.11
C TYR A 27 18.56 12.93 13.51
N TYR A 28 18.48 14.05 14.22
CA TYR A 28 17.75 14.16 15.49
C TYR A 28 16.77 15.33 15.45
N PHE A 29 15.65 15.16 16.13
CA PHE A 29 14.65 16.22 16.26
C PHE A 29 15.15 17.33 17.19
N THR A 30 14.94 18.58 16.81
CA THR A 30 15.22 19.76 17.62
C THR A 30 14.30 20.90 17.22
N THR A 31 14.35 22.00 18.00
CA THR A 31 13.65 23.25 17.70
C THR A 31 14.67 24.37 17.75
N ASP A 32 14.69 25.19 16.71
CA ASP A 32 15.51 26.40 16.62
C ASP A 32 14.63 27.66 16.48
N GLU A 33 15.24 28.81 16.22
CA GLU A 33 14.51 30.09 16.03
C GLU A 33 13.53 30.07 14.86
N ALA A 34 13.76 29.20 13.86
CA ALA A 34 12.91 29.01 12.69
C ALA A 34 11.85 27.91 12.88
N GLY A 35 11.82 27.24 14.03
CA GLY A 35 10.83 26.24 14.38
C GLY A 35 11.36 24.80 14.47
N ALA A 36 10.44 23.84 14.44
CA ALA A 36 10.77 22.42 14.54
C ALA A 36 11.57 21.93 13.31
N CYS A 37 12.60 21.13 13.53
CA CYS A 37 13.42 20.60 12.45
C CYS A 37 14.10 19.28 12.81
N LEU A 38 14.58 18.59 11.80
CA LEU A 38 15.55 17.52 11.93
C LEU A 38 16.94 18.07 11.60
N ALA A 39 17.84 18.03 12.56
CA ALA A 39 19.23 18.44 12.39
C ALA A 39 20.12 17.21 12.15
N SER A 40 21.11 17.35 11.27
CA SER A 40 22.03 16.25 10.95
C SER A 40 22.92 15.92 12.14
N HIS A 41 23.15 14.63 12.39
CA HIS A 41 24.03 14.15 13.43
C HIS A 41 25.47 14.02 12.87
N SER A 42 26.34 14.97 13.21
CA SER A 42 27.72 15.00 12.70
C SER A 42 28.55 13.76 13.07
N GLY A 43 28.26 13.15 14.21
CA GLY A 43 28.89 11.92 14.69
C GLY A 43 28.13 10.64 14.35
N TRP A 44 27.29 10.65 13.30
CA TRP A 44 26.55 9.45 12.92
C TRP A 44 27.50 8.30 12.57
N TRP A 45 27.23 7.13 13.13
CA TRP A 45 28.13 5.98 13.15
C TRP A 45 28.52 5.42 11.75
N ARG A 46 27.67 5.63 10.71
CA ARG A 46 28.00 5.23 9.34
C ARG A 46 28.98 6.16 8.64
N GLY A 47 29.10 7.41 9.09
CA GLY A 47 30.00 8.38 8.48
C GLY A 47 29.63 8.83 7.06
N GLU A 48 28.47 8.42 6.53
CA GLU A 48 28.00 8.77 5.19
C GLU A 48 27.58 10.23 5.13
N SER A 49 27.65 10.84 3.94
CA SER A 49 27.14 12.17 3.67
C SER A 49 25.61 12.20 3.83
N ARG A 50 25.10 13.23 4.45
CA ARG A 50 23.65 13.47 4.58
C ARG A 50 23.21 14.48 3.51
N PRO A 51 22.01 14.29 2.92
CA PRO A 51 21.53 15.16 1.84
C PRO A 51 21.29 16.61 2.28
N ALA A 52 21.01 16.83 3.58
CA ALA A 52 20.79 18.15 4.15
C ALA A 52 21.35 18.22 5.58
N GLU A 53 21.81 19.40 5.99
CA GLU A 53 22.20 19.63 7.37
C GLU A 53 21.00 19.86 8.29
N ARG A 54 19.94 20.45 7.71
CA ARG A 54 18.69 20.77 8.40
C ARG A 54 17.51 20.52 7.50
N ILE A 55 16.49 19.84 8.02
CA ILE A 55 15.20 19.61 7.37
C ILE A 55 14.13 20.28 8.23
N ALA A 56 13.57 21.39 7.75
CA ALA A 56 12.49 22.07 8.44
C ALA A 56 11.22 21.23 8.43
N LEU A 57 10.50 21.20 9.54
CA LEU A 57 9.24 20.50 9.67
C LEU A 57 8.11 21.54 9.73
N SER A 58 7.18 21.47 8.79
CA SER A 58 5.99 22.30 8.77
C SER A 58 4.79 21.48 9.26
N ALA A 59 4.02 22.03 10.18
CA ALA A 59 2.77 21.43 10.62
C ALA A 59 1.63 21.90 9.70
N ALA A 60 0.85 20.94 9.22
CA ALA A 60 -0.39 21.22 8.50
C ALA A 60 -1.57 20.60 9.25
N ARG A 61 -2.68 21.30 9.31
CA ARG A 61 -3.87 20.86 10.06
C ARG A 61 -4.71 19.84 9.29
N ASP A 62 -4.65 19.87 7.97
CA ASP A 62 -5.47 19.06 7.08
C ASP A 62 -4.79 18.89 5.71
N ARG A 63 -5.39 18.06 4.85
CA ARG A 63 -4.95 17.78 3.49
C ARG A 63 -4.83 19.04 2.62
N GLU A 64 -5.78 19.93 2.74
CA GLU A 64 -5.83 21.17 1.92
C GLU A 64 -4.66 22.08 2.28
N ALA A 65 -4.33 22.20 3.58
CA ALA A 65 -3.17 22.95 4.03
C ALA A 65 -1.85 22.31 3.54
N ILE A 66 -1.74 20.97 3.51
CA ILE A 66 -0.57 20.27 2.94
C ILE A 66 -0.42 20.62 1.47
N LEU A 67 -1.49 20.49 0.68
CA LEU A 67 -1.48 20.76 -0.75
C LEU A 67 -1.18 22.24 -1.05
N TYR A 68 -1.71 23.16 -0.25
CA TYR A 68 -1.41 24.57 -0.38
C TYR A 68 0.06 24.87 -0.14
N GLN A 69 0.63 24.42 0.99
CA GLN A 69 2.04 24.64 1.32
C GLN A 69 2.98 24.02 0.27
N PHE A 70 2.60 22.87 -0.29
CA PHE A 70 3.37 22.23 -1.34
C PHE A 70 3.29 22.99 -2.67
N SER A 71 2.09 23.41 -3.09
CA SER A 71 1.89 24.16 -4.33
C SER A 71 2.46 25.57 -4.30
N SER A 72 2.49 26.22 -3.13
CA SER A 72 3.12 27.52 -2.91
C SER A 72 4.64 27.46 -2.73
N HIS A 73 5.23 26.25 -2.77
CA HIS A 73 6.65 25.99 -2.54
C HIS A 73 7.15 26.35 -1.12
N GLU A 74 6.25 26.50 -0.17
CA GLU A 74 6.62 26.64 1.26
C GLU A 74 7.21 25.32 1.79
N VAL A 75 6.73 24.19 1.26
CA VAL A 75 7.22 22.84 1.54
C VAL A 75 7.62 22.18 0.25
N GLN A 76 8.80 21.51 0.23
CA GLN A 76 9.36 20.85 -0.95
C GLN A 76 9.17 19.33 -0.97
N LEU A 77 8.85 18.74 0.18
CA LEU A 77 8.63 17.30 0.33
C LEU A 77 7.39 17.05 1.17
N ILE A 78 6.49 16.23 0.68
CA ILE A 78 5.33 15.74 1.41
C ILE A 78 5.24 14.22 1.30
N THR A 79 4.62 13.59 2.27
CA THR A 79 4.26 12.17 2.16
C THR A 79 2.86 12.07 1.56
N ALA A 80 2.72 11.27 0.50
CA ALA A 80 1.43 10.96 -0.11
C ALA A 80 1.01 9.53 0.24
N ASP A 81 -0.20 9.36 0.80
CA ASP A 81 -0.84 8.07 0.97
C ASP A 81 -1.94 7.95 -0.09
N LEU A 82 -1.72 7.10 -1.11
CA LEU A 82 -2.65 6.91 -2.22
C LEU A 82 -3.78 5.93 -1.90
N ILE A 83 -3.68 5.18 -0.82
CA ILE A 83 -4.63 4.13 -0.44
C ILE A 83 -5.46 4.47 0.82
N GLY A 84 -5.20 5.62 1.42
CA GLY A 84 -5.95 6.15 2.54
C GLY A 84 -7.36 6.61 2.15
N THR A 85 -8.11 7.06 3.15
CA THR A 85 -9.45 7.66 2.94
C THR A 85 -9.37 9.05 2.31
N GLU A 86 -8.26 9.75 2.53
CA GLU A 86 -8.01 11.09 2.00
C GLU A 86 -6.69 11.10 1.21
N PRO A 87 -6.67 10.53 -0.01
CA PRO A 87 -5.43 10.45 -0.78
C PRO A 87 -4.95 11.86 -1.16
N ILE A 88 -3.64 12.08 -1.03
CA ILE A 88 -2.97 13.31 -1.45
C ILE A 88 -2.43 13.08 -2.86
N THR A 89 -2.96 13.83 -3.82
CA THR A 89 -2.46 13.88 -5.19
C THR A 89 -2.07 15.32 -5.51
N ALA A 90 -0.83 15.54 -5.92
CA ALA A 90 -0.35 16.84 -6.34
C ALA A 90 -0.12 16.83 -7.85
N THR A 91 -0.25 17.99 -8.48
CA THR A 91 -0.05 18.18 -9.92
C THR A 91 0.96 19.28 -10.18
N GLY A 92 1.62 19.24 -11.34
CA GLY A 92 2.61 20.22 -11.74
C GLY A 92 3.98 19.61 -11.99
N ASN A 93 5.04 20.40 -11.87
CA ASN A 93 6.41 19.93 -12.02
C ASN A 93 6.89 19.29 -10.71
N ILE A 94 6.46 18.06 -10.48
CA ILE A 94 6.77 17.27 -9.28
C ILE A 94 7.33 15.91 -9.69
N SER A 95 8.06 15.29 -8.78
CA SER A 95 8.49 13.90 -8.88
C SER A 95 7.95 13.10 -7.70
N TYR A 96 7.63 11.85 -7.97
CA TYR A 96 7.28 10.87 -6.94
C TYR A 96 8.45 9.94 -6.70
N GLU A 97 8.68 9.65 -5.44
CA GLU A 97 9.58 8.60 -4.98
C GLU A 97 8.75 7.59 -4.19
N ASP A 98 8.67 6.37 -4.68
CA ASP A 98 7.90 5.31 -4.01
C ASP A 98 8.74 4.67 -2.90
N ALA A 99 8.21 4.66 -1.70
CA ALA A 99 8.79 3.92 -0.58
C ALA A 99 8.05 2.59 -0.40
N ASP A 100 8.78 1.49 -0.46
CA ASP A 100 8.22 0.16 -0.20
C ASP A 100 7.67 0.08 1.23
N THR A 101 6.43 -0.40 1.34
CA THR A 101 5.74 -0.56 2.62
C THR A 101 5.34 -2.02 2.86
N THR A 102 4.92 -2.31 4.08
CA THR A 102 4.32 -3.62 4.45
C THR A 102 2.80 -3.61 4.35
N VAL A 103 2.20 -2.53 3.85
CA VAL A 103 0.75 -2.42 3.70
C VAL A 103 0.28 -3.30 2.55
N LEU A 104 -0.59 -4.27 2.84
CA LEU A 104 -1.16 -5.19 1.87
C LEU A 104 -2.66 -4.93 1.73
N GLN A 105 -3.10 -4.67 0.49
CA GLN A 105 -4.51 -4.69 0.14
C GLN A 105 -4.89 -6.09 -0.34
N PHE A 106 -5.98 -6.63 0.17
CA PHE A 106 -6.39 -8.00 -0.14
C PHE A 106 -7.90 -8.14 -0.23
N LEU A 107 -8.35 -9.14 -0.99
CA LEU A 107 -9.73 -9.56 -1.06
C LEU A 107 -9.94 -10.75 -0.11
N GLY A 108 -10.81 -10.57 0.90
CA GLY A 108 -11.18 -11.63 1.84
C GLY A 108 -12.48 -12.34 1.43
N PHE A 109 -12.50 -13.66 1.51
CA PHE A 109 -13.69 -14.47 1.23
C PHE A 109 -14.37 -14.94 2.52
N ASN A 110 -15.69 -14.82 2.59
CA ASN A 110 -16.46 -15.45 3.66
C ASN A 110 -16.61 -16.96 3.38
N THR A 111 -15.73 -17.75 3.95
CA THR A 111 -15.69 -19.21 3.73
C THR A 111 -16.85 -19.98 4.39
N ALA A 112 -17.70 -19.32 5.17
CA ALA A 112 -18.91 -19.93 5.73
C ALA A 112 -20.11 -19.90 4.77
N ARG A 113 -20.01 -19.22 3.63
CA ARG A 113 -21.10 -19.05 2.67
C ARG A 113 -20.72 -19.52 1.26
N ALA A 114 -21.71 -20.13 0.58
CA ALA A 114 -21.57 -20.48 -0.83
C ALA A 114 -21.41 -19.22 -1.70
N PRO A 115 -20.63 -19.25 -2.78
CA PRO A 115 -19.81 -20.40 -3.25
C PRO A 115 -18.46 -20.55 -2.55
N PHE A 116 -18.11 -19.65 -1.62
CA PHE A 116 -16.76 -19.50 -1.06
C PHE A 116 -16.37 -20.54 -0.01
N GLN A 117 -17.27 -21.46 0.34
CA GLN A 117 -16.94 -22.67 1.10
C GLN A 117 -15.97 -23.56 0.30
N ASP A 118 -16.15 -23.60 -1.03
CA ASP A 118 -15.27 -24.33 -1.93
C ASP A 118 -13.98 -23.55 -2.19
N SER A 119 -12.85 -24.21 -2.01
CA SER A 119 -11.53 -23.65 -2.30
C SER A 119 -11.29 -23.47 -3.81
N ALA A 120 -11.90 -24.30 -4.65
CA ALA A 120 -11.84 -24.16 -6.10
C ALA A 120 -12.50 -22.85 -6.57
N ALA A 121 -13.66 -22.50 -5.98
CA ALA A 121 -14.34 -21.24 -6.27
C ALA A 121 -13.49 -20.02 -5.86
N ARG A 122 -12.88 -20.04 -4.67
CA ARG A 122 -12.00 -18.95 -4.23
C ARG A 122 -10.76 -18.81 -5.12
N ARG A 123 -10.16 -19.93 -5.52
CA ARG A 123 -9.01 -19.96 -6.41
C ARG A 123 -9.37 -19.41 -7.80
N ALA A 124 -10.50 -19.83 -8.36
CA ALA A 124 -10.97 -19.36 -9.65
C ALA A 124 -11.15 -17.84 -9.66
N LEU A 125 -11.84 -17.28 -8.66
CA LEU A 125 -12.00 -15.83 -8.53
C LEU A 125 -10.68 -15.09 -8.33
N GLY A 126 -9.74 -15.69 -7.61
CA GLY A 126 -8.39 -15.15 -7.45
C GLY A 126 -7.60 -15.07 -8.76
N LEU A 127 -7.81 -16.01 -9.67
CA LEU A 127 -7.22 -16.02 -11.02
C LEU A 127 -7.84 -14.95 -11.93
N GLY A 128 -9.11 -14.58 -11.70
CA GLY A 128 -9.81 -13.56 -12.47
C GLY A 128 -9.34 -12.13 -12.21
N ILE A 129 -8.52 -11.90 -11.18
CA ILE A 129 -8.04 -10.57 -10.85
C ILE A 129 -6.67 -10.34 -11.49
N ASN A 130 -6.64 -9.54 -12.57
CA ASN A 130 -5.39 -9.05 -13.13
C ASN A 130 -4.82 -7.95 -12.23
N ARG A 131 -3.90 -8.32 -11.35
CA ARG A 131 -3.34 -7.42 -10.33
C ARG A 131 -2.52 -6.30 -10.93
N GLU A 132 -1.78 -6.56 -12.01
CA GLU A 132 -0.98 -5.54 -12.71
C GLU A 132 -1.88 -4.47 -13.34
N THR A 133 -2.97 -4.90 -13.98
CA THR A 133 -3.96 -3.96 -14.51
C THR A 133 -4.62 -3.15 -13.40
N LEU A 134 -4.93 -3.77 -12.26
CA LEU A 134 -5.50 -3.08 -11.10
C LEU A 134 -4.53 -2.03 -10.54
N VAL A 135 -3.25 -2.36 -10.38
CA VAL A 135 -2.21 -1.44 -9.92
C VAL A 135 -2.08 -0.24 -10.86
N SER A 136 -2.03 -0.47 -12.17
CA SER A 136 -1.91 0.61 -13.16
C SER A 136 -3.16 1.47 -13.24
N ALA A 137 -4.35 0.87 -13.22
CA ALA A 137 -5.61 1.58 -13.37
C ALA A 137 -6.02 2.40 -12.14
N VAL A 138 -5.75 1.88 -10.93
CA VAL A 138 -6.23 2.50 -9.68
C VAL A 138 -5.14 3.28 -8.95
N LEU A 139 -3.89 2.88 -9.07
CA LEU A 139 -2.75 3.49 -8.37
C LEU A 139 -1.70 4.10 -9.30
N SER A 140 -1.97 4.19 -10.61
CA SER A 140 -1.04 4.76 -11.60
C SER A 140 0.37 4.14 -11.55
N GLY A 141 0.46 2.88 -11.13
CA GLY A 141 1.73 2.15 -10.98
C GLY A 141 2.42 2.27 -9.62
N HIS A 142 1.91 3.09 -8.71
CA HIS A 142 2.48 3.32 -7.37
C HIS A 142 2.16 2.20 -6.37
N ALA A 143 2.27 0.95 -6.80
CA ALA A 143 2.14 -0.24 -5.96
C ALA A 143 2.81 -1.44 -6.63
N ARG A 144 2.95 -2.52 -5.91
CA ARG A 144 3.41 -3.81 -6.45
C ARG A 144 2.27 -4.83 -6.40
N ALA A 145 2.04 -5.53 -7.50
CA ALA A 145 1.14 -6.68 -7.49
C ALA A 145 1.69 -7.78 -6.56
N ALA A 146 0.83 -8.38 -5.76
CA ALA A 146 1.19 -9.45 -4.85
C ALA A 146 0.21 -10.63 -5.01
N GLN A 147 0.72 -11.82 -5.20
CA GLN A 147 -0.09 -13.04 -5.27
C GLN A 147 -0.16 -13.79 -3.94
N PHE A 148 0.72 -13.46 -3.01
CA PHE A 148 0.83 -14.10 -1.70
C PHE A 148 0.70 -13.07 -0.58
N PRO A 149 0.33 -13.47 0.65
CA PRO A 149 0.19 -12.57 1.79
C PRO A 149 1.53 -12.19 2.43
N VAL A 150 2.52 -11.92 1.58
CA VAL A 150 3.88 -11.47 1.93
C VAL A 150 4.21 -10.32 0.99
N SER A 151 4.92 -9.31 1.47
CA SER A 151 5.36 -8.21 0.62
C SER A 151 6.30 -8.69 -0.49
N PRO A 152 6.10 -8.30 -1.76
CA PRO A 152 7.00 -8.65 -2.87
C PRO A 152 8.46 -8.23 -2.69
N VAL A 153 8.73 -7.27 -1.81
CA VAL A 153 10.11 -6.85 -1.49
C VAL A 153 10.75 -7.69 -0.38
N SER A 154 9.99 -8.58 0.24
CA SER A 154 10.51 -9.49 1.27
C SER A 154 11.37 -10.58 0.64
N PRO A 155 12.52 -10.93 1.24
CA PRO A 155 13.31 -12.08 0.80
C PRO A 155 12.59 -13.43 1.02
N LEU A 156 11.44 -13.42 1.70
CA LEU A 156 10.59 -14.58 1.91
C LEU A 156 9.44 -14.67 0.89
N TYR A 157 9.35 -13.71 -0.03
CA TYR A 157 8.33 -13.74 -1.07
C TYR A 157 8.64 -14.84 -2.09
N PRO A 158 7.70 -15.77 -2.35
CA PRO A 158 7.95 -16.91 -3.23
C PRO A 158 7.72 -16.54 -4.70
N ALA A 159 8.54 -15.65 -5.25
CA ALA A 159 8.41 -15.13 -6.62
C ALA A 159 8.39 -16.24 -7.69
N GLU A 160 9.05 -17.37 -7.43
CA GLU A 160 9.07 -18.53 -8.33
C GLU A 160 7.72 -19.25 -8.44
N LEU A 161 6.78 -18.96 -7.54
CA LEU A 161 5.42 -19.51 -7.57
C LEU A 161 4.40 -18.57 -8.21
N GLU A 162 4.81 -17.37 -8.61
CA GLU A 162 3.93 -16.44 -9.32
C GLU A 162 3.54 -16.98 -10.70
N SER A 163 2.31 -16.71 -11.08
CA SER A 163 1.79 -16.98 -12.43
C SER A 163 1.35 -15.68 -13.10
N LEU A 164 1.58 -15.57 -14.39
CA LEU A 164 1.02 -14.49 -15.18
C LEU A 164 -0.50 -14.62 -15.24
N TYR A 165 -1.18 -13.47 -15.32
CA TYR A 165 -2.61 -13.47 -15.56
C TYR A 165 -2.91 -14.10 -16.93
N SER A 166 -3.88 -15.02 -16.96
CA SER A 166 -4.38 -15.68 -18.15
C SER A 166 -5.91 -15.75 -18.07
N TYR A 167 -6.57 -15.15 -19.06
CA TYR A 167 -8.02 -15.23 -19.14
C TYR A 167 -8.50 -16.67 -19.39
N ASP A 168 -7.77 -17.43 -20.19
CA ASP A 168 -8.13 -18.83 -20.49
C ASP A 168 -8.06 -19.70 -19.24
N ASP A 169 -7.02 -19.55 -18.42
CA ASP A 169 -6.89 -20.26 -17.15
C ASP A 169 -7.98 -19.84 -16.16
N PHE A 170 -8.32 -18.56 -16.13
CA PHE A 170 -9.42 -18.06 -15.33
C PHE A 170 -10.76 -18.67 -15.76
N ALA A 171 -11.07 -18.63 -17.06
CA ALA A 171 -12.32 -19.18 -17.61
C ALA A 171 -12.43 -20.69 -17.33
N ALA A 172 -11.37 -21.44 -17.56
CA ALA A 172 -11.32 -22.87 -17.26
C ALA A 172 -11.52 -23.17 -15.75
N ALA A 173 -10.92 -22.35 -14.88
CA ALA A 173 -11.09 -22.50 -13.44
C ALA A 173 -12.51 -22.16 -12.97
N MET A 174 -13.16 -21.16 -13.57
CA MET A 174 -14.57 -20.82 -13.29
C MET A 174 -15.52 -21.95 -13.70
N GLU A 175 -15.30 -22.56 -14.87
CA GLU A 175 -16.05 -23.72 -15.32
C GLU A 175 -15.86 -24.92 -14.39
N ALA A 176 -14.61 -25.25 -14.06
CA ALA A 176 -14.27 -26.36 -13.15
C ALA A 176 -14.84 -26.15 -11.73
N ALA A 177 -14.97 -24.91 -11.27
CA ALA A 177 -15.57 -24.55 -9.99
C ALA A 177 -17.11 -24.50 -10.04
N GLY A 178 -17.75 -24.75 -11.21
CA GLY A 178 -19.20 -24.66 -11.40
C GLY A 178 -19.74 -23.23 -11.23
N LEU A 179 -18.95 -22.25 -11.59
CA LEU A 179 -19.30 -20.82 -11.55
C LEU A 179 -19.64 -20.24 -12.93
N ASN A 180 -19.59 -21.08 -13.97
CA ASN A 180 -19.99 -20.77 -15.34
C ASN A 180 -20.94 -21.86 -15.87
N THR A 181 -22.16 -21.88 -15.39
CA THR A 181 -23.14 -22.96 -15.66
C THR A 181 -24.44 -22.47 -16.29
N GLY A 182 -24.51 -21.20 -16.68
CA GLY A 182 -25.74 -20.54 -17.17
C GLY A 182 -26.72 -20.19 -16.04
N ARG A 183 -26.30 -20.32 -14.78
CA ARG A 183 -27.12 -19.95 -13.62
C ARG A 183 -26.46 -18.82 -12.84
N THR A 184 -26.97 -17.61 -13.01
CA THR A 184 -26.48 -16.43 -12.30
C THR A 184 -26.56 -16.59 -10.79
N ARG A 185 -25.47 -16.23 -10.12
CA ARG A 185 -25.36 -16.17 -8.66
C ARG A 185 -25.04 -14.75 -8.24
N THR A 186 -25.74 -14.24 -7.24
CA THR A 186 -25.45 -12.93 -6.66
C THR A 186 -24.43 -13.07 -5.55
N VAL A 187 -23.37 -12.28 -5.60
CA VAL A 187 -22.33 -12.16 -4.57
C VAL A 187 -22.25 -10.71 -4.16
N THR A 188 -21.98 -10.45 -2.91
CA THR A 188 -21.82 -9.08 -2.42
C THR A 188 -20.35 -8.83 -2.07
N LEU A 189 -19.76 -7.84 -2.70
CA LEU A 189 -18.45 -7.30 -2.35
C LEU A 189 -18.65 -6.10 -1.42
N LEU A 190 -18.19 -6.25 -0.18
CA LEU A 190 -18.29 -5.20 0.83
C LEU A 190 -17.02 -4.36 0.85
N VAL A 191 -17.17 -3.06 0.74
CA VAL A 191 -16.08 -2.09 0.74
C VAL A 191 -16.44 -0.87 1.59
N ASN A 192 -15.44 -0.22 2.20
CA ASN A 192 -15.63 1.06 2.87
C ASN A 192 -15.88 2.16 1.83
N GLN A 193 -17.07 2.74 1.82
CA GLN A 193 -17.52 3.76 0.88
C GLN A 193 -16.67 5.04 0.95
N GLU A 194 -16.12 5.36 2.11
CA GLU A 194 -15.32 6.57 2.30
C GLU A 194 -13.91 6.45 1.70
N ASN A 195 -13.48 5.25 1.37
CA ASN A 195 -12.18 4.99 0.78
C ASN A 195 -12.31 4.85 -0.74
N THR A 196 -12.03 5.92 -1.47
CA THR A 196 -12.17 6.00 -2.93
C THR A 196 -11.32 4.98 -3.66
N PHE A 197 -10.09 4.70 -3.17
CA PHE A 197 -9.25 3.64 -3.72
C PHE A 197 -9.93 2.27 -3.64
N LYS A 198 -10.47 1.89 -2.47
CA LYS A 198 -11.12 0.60 -2.28
C LYS A 198 -12.40 0.47 -3.10
N VAL A 199 -13.15 1.56 -3.25
CA VAL A 199 -14.35 1.59 -4.12
C VAL A 199 -13.94 1.34 -5.57
N SER A 200 -12.99 2.10 -6.11
CA SER A 200 -12.50 1.92 -7.48
C SER A 200 -11.92 0.52 -7.73
N ALA A 201 -11.18 -0.02 -6.77
CA ALA A 201 -10.66 -1.38 -6.85
C ALA A 201 -11.78 -2.43 -6.85
N ALA A 202 -12.82 -2.25 -6.03
CA ALA A 202 -13.98 -3.13 -5.97
C ALA A 202 -14.78 -3.11 -7.28
N GLU A 203 -15.01 -1.95 -7.86
CA GLU A 203 -15.67 -1.78 -9.15
C GLU A 203 -14.88 -2.47 -10.28
N HIS A 204 -13.56 -2.30 -10.28
CA HIS A 204 -12.69 -2.94 -11.26
C HIS A 204 -12.71 -4.48 -11.14
N ILE A 205 -12.69 -5.01 -9.91
CA ILE A 205 -12.82 -6.44 -9.64
C ILE A 205 -14.20 -6.95 -10.07
N ALA A 206 -15.29 -6.24 -9.73
CA ALA A 206 -16.63 -6.62 -10.10
C ALA A 206 -16.79 -6.68 -11.63
N GLN A 207 -16.24 -5.70 -12.35
CA GLN A 207 -16.25 -5.69 -13.81
C GLN A 207 -15.47 -6.87 -14.41
N ALA A 208 -14.27 -7.18 -13.88
CA ALA A 208 -13.46 -8.29 -14.37
C ALA A 208 -14.14 -9.67 -14.19
N LEU A 209 -15.04 -9.78 -13.21
CA LEU A 209 -15.76 -11.01 -12.90
C LEU A 209 -17.16 -11.07 -13.55
N SER A 210 -17.61 -10.01 -14.22
CA SER A 210 -18.98 -9.90 -14.76
C SER A 210 -19.26 -10.78 -15.99
N ASP A 211 -18.21 -11.25 -16.67
CA ASP A 211 -18.33 -12.10 -17.87
C ASP A 211 -18.80 -13.53 -17.55
N PHE A 212 -18.91 -13.86 -16.27
CA PHE A 212 -19.36 -15.17 -15.79
C PHE A 212 -20.71 -15.04 -15.07
N ASP A 213 -21.30 -16.18 -14.72
CA ASP A 213 -22.60 -16.24 -14.02
C ASP A 213 -22.56 -15.65 -12.60
N LEU A 214 -21.86 -14.53 -12.43
CA LEU A 214 -21.73 -13.79 -11.18
C LEU A 214 -22.28 -12.37 -11.35
N GLN A 215 -23.20 -12.00 -10.48
CA GLN A 215 -23.65 -10.64 -10.28
C GLN A 215 -23.03 -10.13 -8.97
N ILE A 216 -22.13 -9.17 -9.03
CA ILE A 216 -21.43 -8.59 -7.90
C ILE A 216 -21.96 -7.22 -7.60
#